data_c75ed29a28b7725e631ec67da6ff37ae
#
_entry.id   c75ed29a28b7725e631ec67da6ff37ae
#
_cell.length_a   1.000
_cell.length_b   1.000
_cell.length_c   1.000
_cell.angle_alpha   90.00
_cell.angle_beta   90.00
_cell.angle_gamma   90.00
#
_symmetry.space_group_name_H-M   'P 1'
#
loop_
_entity.id
_entity.type
_entity.pdbx_description
1 polymer ?
#
loop_
_entity_poly.entity_id
_entity_poly.type
_entity_poly.pdbx_seq_one_letter_code
_entity_poly.pdbx_strand_id
1 'polypeptide(L)'
;DARGLWGGLLVLGKAPSSFKGDVTELQIEGIPVTETAGLYGGSDAADDSGVMQYISIRHGGAEIGEGNEINGLTLGGVGNKTVIDHIEVVANVDDGIEFFGGTVDASYLMVYGQGDDALDIDQAYSGTVDNAMVVLTAASDHGMEIDGPEGSLAGSFTVKNVTIKGASK
;
A
#
# COMPACT_ATOMS: atom_id res chain seq x y z
N ASP A 1 -3.81 -22.67 -2.82
CA ASP A 1 -3.38 -21.60 -1.93
C ASP A 1 -4.60 -20.89 -1.38
N ALA A 2 -4.65 -20.67 -0.06
CA ALA A 2 -5.72 -19.92 0.56
C ALA A 2 -5.46 -18.43 0.39
N ARG A 3 -6.38 -17.72 -0.26
CA ARG A 3 -6.37 -16.27 -0.47
C ARG A 3 -7.78 -15.75 -0.27
N GLY A 4 -7.96 -14.44 -0.10
CA GLY A 4 -9.27 -13.82 -0.02
C GLY A 4 -10.11 -14.27 1.17
N LEU A 5 -9.49 -14.69 2.28
CA LEU A 5 -10.23 -15.15 3.46
C LEU A 5 -10.75 -14.00 4.33
N TRP A 6 -10.22 -12.81 4.16
CA TRP A 6 -10.60 -11.57 4.80
C TRP A 6 -10.08 -10.39 3.98
N GLY A 7 -10.46 -9.17 4.29
CA GLY A 7 -10.02 -7.99 3.54
C GLY A 7 -8.51 -7.82 3.58
N GLY A 8 -8.03 -7.04 4.50
CA GLY A 8 -6.65 -6.64 4.67
C GLY A 8 -6.55 -5.59 5.76
N LEU A 9 -5.41 -4.93 5.88
CA LEU A 9 -5.18 -3.84 6.83
C LEU A 9 -5.10 -2.51 6.08
N LEU A 10 -6.03 -1.60 6.37
CA LEU A 10 -6.02 -0.24 5.83
C LEU A 10 -5.60 0.75 6.91
N VAL A 11 -4.64 1.60 6.59
CA VAL A 11 -4.19 2.74 7.40
C VAL A 11 -4.40 4.00 6.60
N LEU A 12 -5.30 4.86 7.06
CA LEU A 12 -5.74 6.04 6.33
C LEU A 12 -5.39 7.29 7.12
N GLY A 13 -4.48 8.08 6.58
CA GLY A 13 -3.92 9.27 7.23
C GLY A 13 -4.33 10.56 6.54
N LYS A 14 -3.69 11.66 6.94
CA LYS A 14 -3.96 13.03 6.50
C LYS A 14 -2.79 13.69 5.78
N ALA A 15 -1.83 12.90 5.30
CA ALA A 15 -0.72 13.41 4.52
C ALA A 15 -1.12 13.67 3.05
N PRO A 16 -0.38 14.53 2.33
CA PRO A 16 -0.68 14.87 0.95
C PRO A 16 -0.65 13.65 0.03
N SER A 17 -1.63 13.56 -0.86
CA SER A 17 -1.71 12.59 -1.95
C SER A 17 -2.19 13.29 -3.22
N SER A 18 -1.74 12.84 -4.38
CA SER A 18 -2.05 13.45 -5.67
C SER A 18 -3.32 12.86 -6.26
N PHE A 19 -4.42 13.55 -6.14
CA PHE A 19 -5.71 13.09 -6.62
C PHE A 19 -6.14 13.77 -7.93
N LYS A 20 -6.84 13.05 -8.76
CA LYS A 20 -7.46 13.59 -9.97
C LYS A 20 -8.38 14.77 -9.62
N GLY A 21 -8.17 15.90 -10.30
CA GLY A 21 -8.92 17.13 -10.04
C GLY A 21 -8.45 17.92 -8.81
N ASP A 22 -7.28 17.58 -8.27
CA ASP A 22 -6.63 18.29 -7.17
C ASP A 22 -7.50 18.45 -5.91
N VAL A 23 -8.36 17.48 -5.65
CA VAL A 23 -9.09 17.41 -4.40
C VAL A 23 -8.12 17.07 -3.24
N THR A 24 -8.49 17.41 -2.02
CA THR A 24 -7.60 17.22 -0.86
C THR A 24 -7.81 15.91 -0.12
N GLU A 25 -8.99 15.31 -0.27
CA GLU A 25 -9.34 14.02 0.33
C GLU A 25 -10.10 13.18 -0.68
N LEU A 26 -9.93 11.88 -0.62
CA LEU A 26 -10.61 10.93 -1.49
C LEU A 26 -11.05 9.71 -0.67
N GLN A 27 -12.05 9.01 -1.16
CA GLN A 27 -12.45 7.71 -0.65
C GLN A 27 -11.45 6.65 -1.13
N ILE A 28 -10.91 5.86 -0.19
CA ILE A 28 -10.06 4.74 -0.56
C ILE A 28 -10.86 3.72 -1.38
N GLU A 29 -10.23 3.12 -2.34
CA GLU A 29 -10.85 2.09 -3.17
C GLU A 29 -11.33 0.89 -2.35
N GLY A 30 -12.27 0.14 -2.91
CA GLY A 30 -12.88 -1.00 -2.22
C GLY A 30 -13.83 -0.64 -1.07
N ILE A 31 -13.71 0.54 -0.44
CA ILE A 31 -14.59 0.97 0.66
C ILE A 31 -15.75 1.83 0.12
N PRO A 32 -17.02 1.49 0.42
CA PRO A 32 -18.16 2.24 -0.06
C PRO A 32 -18.11 3.73 0.33
N VAL A 33 -18.50 4.60 -0.60
CA VAL A 33 -18.52 6.07 -0.39
C VAL A 33 -19.43 6.54 0.75
N THR A 34 -20.31 5.67 1.25
CA THR A 34 -21.16 5.93 2.41
C THR A 34 -20.42 5.72 3.72
N GLU A 35 -19.25 5.06 3.69
CA GLU A 35 -18.42 4.81 4.85
C GLU A 35 -17.37 5.91 5.00
N THR A 36 -17.64 6.87 5.85
CA THR A 36 -16.80 8.06 6.05
C THR A 36 -15.42 7.74 6.64
N ALA A 37 -15.24 6.57 7.25
CA ALA A 37 -13.95 6.11 7.74
C ALA A 37 -12.99 5.71 6.60
N GLY A 38 -13.48 5.61 5.37
CA GLY A 38 -12.67 5.34 4.19
C GLY A 38 -12.01 6.57 3.55
N LEU A 39 -12.16 7.77 4.13
CA LEU A 39 -11.53 8.99 3.60
C LEU A 39 -10.07 9.09 4.03
N TYR A 40 -9.19 9.43 3.07
CA TYR A 40 -7.77 9.66 3.30
C TYR A 40 -7.24 10.88 2.54
N GLY A 41 -6.02 11.28 2.84
CA GLY A 41 -5.40 12.46 2.24
C GLY A 41 -5.63 13.72 3.08
N GLY A 42 -4.96 14.79 2.70
CA GLY A 42 -4.98 16.07 3.41
C GLY A 42 -3.74 16.90 3.13
N SER A 43 -3.27 17.62 4.14
CA SER A 43 -2.11 18.50 4.02
C SER A 43 -1.07 18.33 5.13
N ASP A 44 -1.26 17.37 6.02
CA ASP A 44 -0.33 17.12 7.13
C ASP A 44 0.70 16.04 6.77
N ALA A 45 1.81 16.43 6.17
CA ALA A 45 2.91 15.51 5.86
C ALA A 45 3.49 14.82 7.11
N ALA A 46 3.23 15.34 8.30
CA ALA A 46 3.66 14.79 9.57
C ALA A 46 2.54 14.05 10.32
N ASP A 47 1.50 13.63 9.61
CA ASP A 47 0.43 12.80 10.16
C ASP A 47 1.01 11.59 10.92
N ASP A 48 0.38 11.26 12.03
CA ASP A 48 0.75 10.17 12.91
C ASP A 48 -0.42 9.19 13.04
N SER A 49 -0.41 8.17 12.20
CA SER A 49 -1.39 7.09 12.23
C SER A 49 -0.98 5.93 13.17
N GLY A 50 0.05 6.14 13.98
CA GLY A 50 0.46 5.21 15.03
C GLY A 50 1.68 4.35 14.67
N VAL A 51 1.81 3.21 15.36
CA VAL A 51 2.96 2.31 15.25
C VAL A 51 2.50 0.92 14.84
N MET A 52 2.98 0.44 13.72
CA MET A 52 2.74 -0.90 13.19
C MET A 52 4.06 -1.62 13.01
N GLN A 53 4.35 -2.54 13.89
CA GLN A 53 5.61 -3.29 13.91
C GLN A 53 5.36 -4.77 14.16
N TYR A 54 6.16 -5.62 13.51
CA TYR A 54 6.12 -7.08 13.67
C TYR A 54 4.75 -7.68 13.38
N ILE A 55 4.12 -7.23 12.30
CA ILE A 55 2.78 -7.67 11.87
C ILE A 55 2.92 -8.63 10.70
N SER A 56 2.21 -9.74 10.75
CA SER A 56 2.06 -10.68 9.64
C SER A 56 0.63 -10.68 9.13
N ILE A 57 0.43 -10.27 7.88
CA ILE A 57 -0.85 -10.18 7.18
C ILE A 57 -0.90 -11.33 6.17
N ARG A 58 -1.87 -12.23 6.32
CA ARG A 58 -1.88 -13.45 5.52
C ARG A 58 -3.26 -13.75 4.97
N HIS A 59 -3.28 -14.20 3.70
CA HIS A 59 -4.48 -14.72 3.04
C HIS A 59 -5.61 -13.68 2.94
N GLY A 60 -5.26 -12.41 2.83
CA GLY A 60 -6.17 -11.29 2.61
C GLY A 60 -6.60 -11.15 1.16
N GLY A 61 -7.18 -9.99 0.86
CA GLY A 61 -7.62 -9.63 -0.48
C GLY A 61 -9.03 -10.11 -0.81
N ALA A 62 -9.90 -10.23 0.20
CA ALA A 62 -11.30 -10.56 -0.08
C ALA A 62 -11.93 -9.46 -0.94
N GLU A 63 -12.61 -9.86 -2.01
CA GLU A 63 -13.41 -8.99 -2.84
C GLU A 63 -14.56 -8.38 -2.04
N ILE A 64 -14.64 -7.05 -2.00
CA ILE A 64 -15.70 -6.31 -1.27
C ILE A 64 -16.78 -5.80 -2.23
N GLY A 65 -16.58 -5.92 -3.52
CA GLY A 65 -17.49 -5.55 -4.60
C GLY A 65 -16.94 -6.07 -5.91
N GLU A 66 -17.72 -6.06 -6.98
CA GLU A 66 -17.29 -6.60 -8.27
C GLU A 66 -16.00 -5.92 -8.76
N GLY A 67 -14.88 -6.63 -8.75
CA GLY A 67 -13.56 -6.15 -9.16
C GLY A 67 -12.90 -5.18 -8.18
N ASN A 68 -13.27 -5.23 -6.89
CA ASN A 68 -12.63 -4.44 -5.83
C ASN A 68 -12.11 -5.38 -4.73
N GLU A 69 -10.89 -5.75 -4.83
CA GLU A 69 -10.13 -6.47 -3.81
C GLU A 69 -9.47 -5.47 -2.85
N ILE A 70 -9.00 -5.96 -1.72
CA ILE A 70 -8.24 -5.18 -0.74
C ILE A 70 -6.79 -5.65 -0.75
N ASN A 71 -5.87 -4.72 -0.76
CA ASN A 71 -4.44 -4.99 -0.60
C ASN A 71 -4.12 -5.64 0.75
N GLY A 72 -3.01 -6.32 0.85
CA GLY A 72 -2.55 -6.86 2.12
C GLY A 72 -2.41 -5.75 3.17
N LEU A 73 -1.61 -4.73 2.84
CA LEU A 73 -1.50 -3.49 3.58
C LEU A 73 -1.74 -2.30 2.65
N THR A 74 -2.76 -1.52 2.92
CA THR A 74 -3.05 -0.26 2.22
C THR A 74 -2.63 0.93 3.08
N LEU A 75 -1.79 1.81 2.55
CA LEU A 75 -1.29 3.01 3.21
C LEU A 75 -1.78 4.25 2.46
N GLY A 76 -2.98 4.74 2.77
CA GLY A 76 -3.59 5.90 2.13
C GLY A 76 -3.26 7.20 2.84
N GLY A 77 -2.46 8.10 2.22
CA GLY A 77 -2.13 9.40 2.79
C GLY A 77 -1.48 9.34 4.17
N VAL A 78 -0.66 8.33 4.41
CA VAL A 78 -0.02 8.14 5.73
C VAL A 78 1.21 9.04 5.86
N GLY A 79 1.34 9.72 6.99
CA GLY A 79 2.38 10.71 7.22
C GLY A 79 3.65 10.17 7.89
N ASN A 80 4.71 10.99 7.88
CA ASN A 80 6.07 10.58 8.26
C ASN A 80 6.33 10.42 9.77
N LYS A 81 5.33 10.67 10.62
CA LYS A 81 5.42 10.30 12.05
C LYS A 81 4.88 8.91 12.34
N THR A 82 4.19 8.32 11.38
CA THR A 82 3.75 6.93 11.47
C THR A 82 4.94 5.98 11.35
N VAL A 83 4.94 4.93 12.12
CA VAL A 83 5.98 3.89 12.10
C VAL A 83 5.43 2.65 11.41
N ILE A 84 6.04 2.28 10.28
CA ILE A 84 5.77 1.04 9.54
C ILE A 84 7.08 0.25 9.47
N ASP A 85 7.16 -0.83 10.22
CA ASP A 85 8.41 -1.56 10.38
C ASP A 85 8.17 -3.05 10.65
N HIS A 86 8.96 -3.93 10.02
CA HIS A 86 8.83 -5.38 10.12
C HIS A 86 7.41 -5.89 9.80
N ILE A 87 6.97 -5.61 8.58
CA ILE A 87 5.67 -6.07 8.07
C ILE A 87 5.87 -7.24 7.10
N GLU A 88 5.11 -8.29 7.29
CA GLU A 88 5.05 -9.42 6.37
C GLU A 88 3.67 -9.50 5.74
N VAL A 89 3.60 -9.60 4.42
CA VAL A 89 2.37 -9.91 3.68
C VAL A 89 2.55 -11.23 2.91
N VAL A 90 1.61 -12.15 3.07
CA VAL A 90 1.68 -13.48 2.45
C VAL A 90 0.36 -13.83 1.79
N ALA A 91 0.41 -14.15 0.51
CA ALA A 91 -0.70 -14.72 -0.25
C ALA A 91 -1.98 -13.86 -0.20
N ASN A 92 -1.84 -12.55 -0.44
CA ASN A 92 -2.98 -11.68 -0.72
C ASN A 92 -3.56 -11.98 -2.10
N VAL A 93 -4.82 -11.62 -2.37
CA VAL A 93 -5.40 -11.76 -3.72
C VAL A 93 -4.87 -10.67 -4.63
N ASP A 94 -4.90 -9.46 -4.16
CA ASP A 94 -4.43 -8.22 -4.78
C ASP A 94 -2.99 -7.92 -4.35
N ASP A 95 -2.59 -6.67 -4.26
CA ASP A 95 -1.24 -6.27 -3.91
C ASP A 95 -0.78 -6.73 -2.53
N GLY A 96 0.53 -6.76 -2.37
CA GLY A 96 1.14 -6.94 -1.07
C GLY A 96 0.99 -5.70 -0.20
N ILE A 97 1.65 -4.63 -0.59
CA ILE A 97 1.63 -3.34 0.11
C ILE A 97 1.47 -2.23 -0.93
N GLU A 98 0.44 -1.41 -0.79
CA GLU A 98 0.20 -0.29 -1.67
C GLU A 98 0.25 1.05 -0.92
N PHE A 99 0.91 2.03 -1.55
CA PHE A 99 1.13 3.39 -1.04
C PHE A 99 0.34 4.39 -1.89
N PHE A 100 -0.83 4.76 -1.44
CA PHE A 100 -1.64 5.83 -2.05
C PHE A 100 -1.17 7.20 -1.55
N GLY A 101 -0.12 7.74 -2.15
CA GLY A 101 0.48 9.00 -1.74
C GLY A 101 1.08 8.96 -0.34
N GLY A 102 1.04 10.09 0.36
CA GLY A 102 1.60 10.19 1.71
C GLY A 102 3.12 10.35 1.76
N THR A 103 3.66 10.33 2.97
CA THR A 103 5.07 10.63 3.25
C THR A 103 5.72 9.64 4.24
N VAL A 104 5.03 8.54 4.56
CA VAL A 104 5.50 7.55 5.53
C VAL A 104 6.77 6.85 5.04
N ASP A 105 7.73 6.64 5.94
CA ASP A 105 8.83 5.71 5.70
C ASP A 105 8.44 4.31 6.18
N ALA A 106 8.74 3.30 5.36
CA ALA A 106 8.47 1.90 5.66
C ALA A 106 9.75 1.07 5.54
N SER A 107 10.00 0.19 6.50
CA SER A 107 11.23 -0.59 6.54
C SER A 107 11.03 -2.04 6.95
N TYR A 108 11.98 -2.90 6.51
CA TYR A 108 11.96 -4.34 6.78
C TYR A 108 10.65 -5.01 6.35
N LEU A 109 10.32 -4.83 5.07
CA LEU A 109 9.11 -5.38 4.47
C LEU A 109 9.38 -6.74 3.85
N MET A 110 8.46 -7.67 4.00
CA MET A 110 8.49 -8.95 3.32
C MET A 110 7.15 -9.19 2.61
N VAL A 111 7.19 -9.42 1.30
CA VAL A 111 6.00 -9.80 0.52
C VAL A 111 6.26 -11.13 -0.17
N TYR A 112 5.35 -12.07 0.03
CA TYR A 112 5.44 -13.41 -0.55
C TYR A 112 4.15 -13.81 -1.25
N GLY A 113 4.23 -14.00 -2.55
CA GLY A 113 3.22 -14.71 -3.32
C GLY A 113 1.85 -14.04 -3.34
N GLN A 114 1.79 -12.73 -3.39
CA GLN A 114 0.59 -11.94 -3.67
C GLN A 114 0.06 -12.22 -5.09
N GLY A 115 -1.18 -11.83 -5.36
CA GLY A 115 -1.85 -12.15 -6.63
C GLY A 115 -1.61 -11.11 -7.71
N ASP A 116 -1.31 -9.88 -7.35
CA ASP A 116 -0.96 -8.80 -8.27
C ASP A 116 0.45 -8.29 -7.96
N ASP A 117 0.67 -7.08 -7.53
CA ASP A 117 1.98 -6.50 -7.34
C ASP A 117 2.48 -6.62 -5.89
N ALA A 118 3.78 -6.69 -5.67
CA ALA A 118 4.28 -6.85 -4.31
C ALA A 118 4.35 -5.52 -3.57
N LEU A 119 4.86 -4.49 -4.22
CA LEU A 119 4.89 -3.11 -3.75
C LEU A 119 4.31 -2.25 -4.85
N ASP A 120 3.20 -1.60 -4.60
CA ASP A 120 2.61 -0.62 -5.49
C ASP A 120 2.76 0.80 -4.92
N ILE A 121 3.20 1.73 -5.77
CA ILE A 121 3.52 3.11 -5.39
C ILE A 121 2.78 4.07 -6.30
N ASP A 122 1.78 4.74 -5.76
CA ASP A 122 0.87 5.60 -6.50
C ASP A 122 0.71 6.99 -5.87
N GLN A 123 -0.03 7.87 -6.55
CA GLN A 123 -0.53 9.17 -6.08
C GLN A 123 0.53 10.09 -5.47
N ALA A 124 1.72 10.11 -6.08
CA ALA A 124 2.85 10.96 -5.66
C ALA A 124 3.38 10.65 -4.25
N TYR A 125 3.39 9.39 -3.84
CA TYR A 125 4.08 8.97 -2.62
C TYR A 125 5.46 9.62 -2.49
N SER A 126 5.84 10.05 -1.30
CA SER A 126 7.04 10.85 -1.06
C SER A 126 7.85 10.39 0.15
N GLY A 127 7.75 9.13 0.51
CA GLY A 127 8.52 8.51 1.61
C GLY A 127 9.69 7.65 1.13
N THR A 128 10.18 6.80 2.03
CA THR A 128 11.25 5.84 1.76
C THR A 128 10.79 4.42 2.05
N VAL A 129 11.01 3.51 1.10
CA VAL A 129 10.96 2.06 1.33
C VAL A 129 12.39 1.55 1.47
N ASP A 130 12.72 1.01 2.64
CA ASP A 130 14.07 0.55 2.97
C ASP A 130 14.08 -0.89 3.49
N ASN A 131 14.99 -1.72 3.00
CA ASN A 131 15.10 -3.12 3.36
C ASN A 131 13.82 -3.92 3.08
N ALA A 132 13.53 -4.18 1.81
CA ALA A 132 12.40 -5.02 1.42
C ALA A 132 12.87 -6.32 0.75
N MET A 133 12.16 -7.41 1.01
CA MET A 133 12.31 -8.68 0.33
C MET A 133 10.99 -9.10 -0.30
N VAL A 134 11.02 -9.31 -1.60
CA VAL A 134 9.87 -9.75 -2.40
C VAL A 134 10.16 -11.13 -2.98
N VAL A 135 9.21 -12.04 -2.88
CA VAL A 135 9.28 -13.36 -3.51
C VAL A 135 8.01 -13.60 -4.31
N LEU A 136 8.13 -13.49 -5.62
CA LEU A 136 7.03 -13.74 -6.55
C LEU A 136 6.79 -15.24 -6.73
N THR A 137 5.55 -15.59 -6.99
CA THR A 137 5.10 -16.93 -7.37
C THR A 137 4.43 -16.90 -8.75
N ALA A 138 3.94 -18.03 -9.23
CA ALA A 138 3.22 -18.09 -10.50
C ALA A 138 1.88 -17.31 -10.50
N ALA A 139 1.40 -16.90 -9.33
CA ALA A 139 0.19 -16.11 -9.18
C ALA A 139 0.44 -14.60 -9.16
N SER A 140 1.69 -14.19 -8.96
CA SER A 140 2.07 -12.78 -8.83
C SER A 140 2.29 -12.13 -10.19
N ASP A 141 2.01 -10.83 -10.31
CA ASP A 141 2.35 -10.04 -11.49
C ASP A 141 3.74 -9.42 -11.32
N HIS A 142 3.90 -8.24 -10.74
CA HIS A 142 5.20 -7.61 -10.66
C HIS A 142 5.79 -7.61 -9.23
N GLY A 143 7.07 -7.34 -9.14
CA GLY A 143 7.74 -7.09 -7.86
C GLY A 143 7.55 -5.67 -7.35
N MET A 144 7.33 -4.75 -8.27
CA MET A 144 6.98 -3.36 -8.02
C MET A 144 6.19 -2.81 -9.20
N GLU A 145 5.09 -2.13 -8.92
CA GLU A 145 4.42 -1.20 -9.83
C GLU A 145 4.70 0.22 -9.35
N ILE A 146 4.83 1.16 -10.26
CA ILE A 146 5.14 2.55 -9.93
C ILE A 146 4.34 3.44 -10.86
N ASP A 147 3.26 3.97 -10.34
CA ASP A 147 2.42 4.92 -11.01
C ASP A 147 2.75 6.36 -10.61
N GLY A 148 2.37 7.27 -11.44
CA GLY A 148 2.67 8.68 -11.24
C GLY A 148 1.57 9.39 -10.43
N PRO A 149 1.71 10.73 -10.29
CA PRO A 149 0.66 11.54 -9.72
C PRO A 149 -0.59 11.55 -10.60
N GLU A 150 -1.76 11.49 -10.00
CA GLU A 150 -3.04 11.63 -10.70
C GLU A 150 -3.47 13.09 -10.89
N GLY A 151 -2.99 13.99 -10.04
CA GLY A 151 -3.24 15.44 -10.06
C GLY A 151 -1.98 16.26 -10.28
N SER A 152 -2.01 17.52 -9.88
CA SER A 152 -0.89 18.46 -10.05
C SER A 152 0.21 18.32 -8.99
N LEU A 153 -0.08 17.70 -7.85
CA LEU A 153 0.93 17.45 -6.80
C LEU A 153 1.95 16.43 -7.32
N ALA A 154 3.22 16.82 -7.33
CA ALA A 154 4.33 15.93 -7.64
C ALA A 154 4.95 15.38 -6.36
N GLY A 155 5.40 14.13 -6.42
CA GLY A 155 6.10 13.45 -5.34
C GLY A 155 7.47 12.94 -5.78
N SER A 156 8.30 12.59 -4.82
CA SER A 156 9.57 11.92 -5.05
C SER A 156 9.83 10.97 -3.89
N PHE A 157 9.96 9.70 -4.19
CA PHE A 157 10.21 8.65 -3.19
C PHE A 157 11.59 8.03 -3.36
N THR A 158 12.00 7.27 -2.37
CA THR A 158 13.23 6.50 -2.39
C THR A 158 12.94 5.03 -2.13
N VAL A 159 13.47 4.15 -2.98
CA VAL A 159 13.50 2.71 -2.73
C VAL A 159 14.95 2.25 -2.65
N LYS A 160 15.33 1.58 -1.57
CA LYS A 160 16.70 1.13 -1.37
C LYS A 160 16.75 -0.21 -0.61
N ASN A 161 17.85 -0.94 -0.81
CA ASN A 161 18.09 -2.22 -0.16
C ASN A 161 16.97 -3.25 -0.43
N VAL A 162 16.50 -3.32 -1.66
CA VAL A 162 15.40 -4.23 -2.05
C VAL A 162 15.95 -5.44 -2.79
N THR A 163 15.45 -6.61 -2.43
CA THR A 163 15.70 -7.88 -3.14
C THR A 163 14.40 -8.43 -3.67
N ILE A 164 14.32 -8.65 -4.98
CA ILE A 164 13.16 -9.25 -5.63
C ILE A 164 13.58 -10.59 -6.24
N LYS A 165 12.94 -11.66 -5.79
CA LYS A 165 13.06 -12.98 -6.39
C LYS A 165 11.88 -13.20 -7.34
N GLY A 166 12.13 -13.23 -8.64
CA GLY A 166 11.13 -13.53 -9.66
C GLY A 166 10.55 -14.94 -9.52
N ALA A 167 9.37 -15.13 -10.09
CA ALA A 167 8.74 -16.45 -10.17
C ALA A 167 9.57 -17.39 -11.04
N SER A 168 9.68 -18.66 -10.64
CA SER A 168 10.24 -19.70 -11.52
C SER A 168 9.23 -20.00 -12.62
N LYS A 169 9.67 -19.89 -13.86
CA LYS A 169 8.90 -20.35 -15.04
C LYS A 169 8.94 -21.86 -15.12
#